data_726099c88e75ddae68fa743f806f5d79
#
_entry.id   726099c88e75ddae68fa743f806f5d79
#
_cell.length_a   1.000
_cell.length_b   1.000
_cell.length_c   1.000
_cell.angle_alpha   90.00
_cell.angle_beta   90.00
_cell.angle_gamma   90.00
#
_symmetry.space_group_name_H-M   'P 1'
#
loop_
_entity.id
_entity.type
_entity.pdbx_description
1 polymer ?
#
loop_
_entity_poly.entity_id
_entity_poly.type
_entity_poly.pdbx_seq_one_letter_code
_entity_poly.pdbx_strand_id
1 'polypeptide(L)'
;MNYTRAASATADTPAAATPATSVTNGTDSGPAVTIADRLRDHPRVQKTIMAAALAAAQTAEIQRRGGTENALADASAQAQAQAQAGAHAMSHAWLFTGPPGAGRSTTALNFAAALLCETPGAYGCGECQACRTAMTGKHTDVVHVVPQELSIGVDFVRDNVVSSAAKRPTVGSWRVVIFEDADRLTDGAANALLKTIEEPPAHTVIILCAPSTDPEDFPQTLRSRCRHLYVPALPVDTIVQMLVDEGASENHARLAAHTSLRHVGRARKLVNTPVIQQRRAQAINLAEAIFHESGGFQAVGQLVKAVEKEAKESYAEADEAEKERLRNALGMGAKGKGTQKSVSGGAGDLRELEKQQKKRQTRRLRDVLDLALVDLAGIYRDALMVKLGAEVDLTHPDFEPLASELAEHLDEDGLVECQDAISHYRELLGFNVSPQIAFDGLVGRLRCAYRVH
;
A
#
# COMPACT_ATOMS: atom_id res chain seq x y z
N MET A 1 52.98 -18.48 -12.22
CA MET A 1 53.34 -19.06 -10.91
C MET A 1 52.08 -19.58 -10.25
N ASN A 2 52.02 -20.89 -10.07
CA ASN A 2 50.90 -21.63 -9.51
C ASN A 2 50.68 -21.31 -8.02
N TYR A 3 49.40 -21.18 -7.62
CA TYR A 3 48.97 -21.63 -6.29
C TYR A 3 47.53 -22.15 -6.37
N THR A 4 47.44 -23.44 -6.59
CA THR A 4 46.31 -24.31 -6.24
C THR A 4 46.38 -24.61 -4.75
N ARG A 5 45.27 -24.38 -4.03
CA ARG A 5 45.00 -25.13 -2.81
C ARG A 5 43.48 -25.35 -2.65
N ALA A 6 43.11 -26.58 -2.86
CA ALA A 6 41.80 -27.12 -2.53
C ALA A 6 41.62 -27.19 -1.01
N ALA A 7 40.48 -26.78 -0.50
CA ALA A 7 39.99 -27.16 0.81
C ALA A 7 38.61 -27.80 0.63
N SER A 8 38.58 -29.08 0.94
CA SER A 8 37.39 -29.93 1.06
C SER A 8 36.53 -29.42 2.22
N ALA A 9 35.26 -29.06 1.95
CA ALA A 9 34.23 -28.89 2.96
C ALA A 9 33.19 -29.98 2.78
N THR A 10 33.00 -30.74 3.81
CA THR A 10 32.06 -31.82 4.02
C THR A 10 30.60 -31.34 3.84
N ALA A 11 29.82 -32.13 3.12
CA ALA A 11 28.40 -31.97 2.94
C ALA A 11 27.66 -32.21 4.26
N ASP A 12 27.02 -31.19 4.79
CA ASP A 12 26.01 -31.32 5.81
C ASP A 12 24.62 -31.35 5.17
N THR A 13 23.89 -32.40 5.45
CA THR A 13 22.56 -32.72 5.01
C THR A 13 21.56 -31.72 5.67
N PRO A 14 20.62 -31.11 4.95
CA PRO A 14 19.62 -30.26 5.59
C PRO A 14 18.62 -31.11 6.39
N ALA A 15 18.52 -30.81 7.68
CA ALA A 15 17.54 -31.37 8.58
C ALA A 15 16.11 -31.05 8.17
N ALA A 16 15.25 -32.04 8.26
CA ALA A 16 13.82 -31.99 7.95
C ALA A 16 13.09 -30.88 8.72
N ALA A 17 12.23 -30.15 8.00
CA ALA A 17 11.33 -29.16 8.55
C ALA A 17 10.35 -29.82 9.55
N THR A 18 10.39 -29.38 10.78
CA THR A 18 9.43 -29.73 11.83
C THR A 18 8.11 -28.99 11.60
N PRO A 19 6.94 -29.63 11.77
CA PRO A 19 5.65 -28.96 11.57
C PRO A 19 5.39 -27.93 12.68
N ALA A 20 4.72 -26.86 12.30
CA ALA A 20 4.33 -25.74 13.14
C ALA A 20 3.70 -26.19 14.46
N THR A 21 4.35 -25.86 15.54
CA THR A 21 3.82 -26.01 16.90
C THR A 21 2.64 -25.06 17.09
N SER A 22 1.52 -25.62 17.50
CA SER A 22 0.34 -24.92 17.98
C SER A 22 0.73 -23.88 19.04
N VAL A 23 0.49 -22.60 18.75
CA VAL A 23 0.63 -21.51 19.73
C VAL A 23 -0.45 -21.70 20.79
N THR A 24 -0.06 -22.20 21.95
CA THR A 24 -0.85 -22.17 23.17
C THR A 24 -1.09 -20.72 23.58
N ASN A 25 -2.35 -20.37 23.83
CA ASN A 25 -2.79 -19.11 24.44
C ASN A 25 -2.12 -18.92 25.80
N GLY A 26 -0.98 -18.25 25.82
CA GLY A 26 -0.42 -17.64 27.01
C GLY A 26 -1.00 -16.25 27.15
N THR A 27 -1.82 -16.02 28.16
CA THR A 27 -2.27 -14.70 28.62
C THR A 27 -1.09 -13.97 29.28
N ASP A 28 -0.23 -13.38 28.47
CA ASP A 28 0.70 -12.35 28.92
C ASP A 28 0.13 -11.00 28.44
N SER A 29 -0.74 -10.42 29.28
CA SER A 29 -1.37 -9.12 29.00
C SER A 29 -0.40 -8.01 29.40
N GLY A 30 0.51 -7.69 28.49
CA GLY A 30 1.10 -6.35 28.48
C GLY A 30 -0.01 -5.28 28.37
N PRO A 31 0.24 -4.02 28.75
CA PRO A 31 -0.78 -2.98 28.70
C PRO A 31 -1.37 -2.88 27.29
N ALA A 32 -2.71 -2.85 27.23
CA ALA A 32 -3.46 -2.78 25.98
C ALA A 32 -3.01 -1.62 25.10
N VAL A 33 -2.59 -1.89 23.88
CA VAL A 33 -2.17 -0.85 22.93
C VAL A 33 -3.41 -0.26 22.28
N THR A 34 -3.83 0.91 22.75
CA THR A 34 -5.00 1.62 22.21
C THR A 34 -4.77 2.13 20.78
N ILE A 35 -5.85 2.53 20.09
CA ILE A 35 -5.71 3.20 18.78
C ILE A 35 -4.93 4.52 18.91
N ALA A 36 -5.09 5.23 20.01
CA ALA A 36 -4.31 6.42 20.29
C ALA A 36 -2.79 6.11 20.36
N ASP A 37 -2.41 5.03 21.03
CA ASP A 37 -1.01 4.60 21.12
C ASP A 37 -0.44 4.20 19.75
N ARG A 38 -1.25 3.57 18.91
CA ARG A 38 -0.85 3.19 17.54
C ARG A 38 -0.62 4.39 16.62
N LEU A 39 -1.19 5.54 16.95
CA LEU A 39 -1.06 6.80 16.20
C LEU A 39 -0.14 7.80 16.89
N ARG A 40 0.56 7.42 17.97
CA ARG A 40 1.40 8.32 18.78
C ARG A 40 2.50 9.01 17.97
N ASP A 41 3.04 8.33 16.96
CA ASP A 41 4.10 8.87 16.11
C ASP A 41 3.61 9.96 15.14
N HIS A 42 2.28 10.15 15.08
CA HIS A 42 1.60 11.17 14.27
C HIS A 42 0.63 12.00 15.13
N PRO A 43 1.09 12.89 16.02
CA PRO A 43 0.24 13.57 17.02
C PRO A 43 -0.94 14.34 16.42
N ARG A 44 -0.76 14.98 15.26
CA ARG A 44 -1.85 15.69 14.55
C ARG A 44 -2.89 14.75 14.00
N VAL A 45 -2.48 13.61 13.43
CA VAL A 45 -3.37 12.56 12.93
C VAL A 45 -4.13 11.95 14.09
N GLN A 46 -3.43 11.56 15.17
CA GLN A 46 -4.02 11.05 16.41
C GLN A 46 -5.11 11.99 16.94
N LYS A 47 -4.78 13.26 17.15
CA LYS A 47 -5.73 14.27 17.66
C LYS A 47 -6.97 14.39 16.77
N THR A 48 -6.80 14.40 15.47
CA THR A 48 -7.91 14.54 14.49
C THR A 48 -8.80 13.31 14.50
N ILE A 49 -8.23 12.12 14.46
CA ILE A 49 -8.97 10.85 14.47
C ILE A 49 -9.71 10.65 15.79
N MET A 50 -9.05 10.88 16.93
CA MET A 50 -9.69 10.71 18.23
C MET A 50 -10.83 11.70 18.45
N ALA A 51 -10.67 12.96 18.01
CA ALA A 51 -11.75 13.96 18.07
C ALA A 51 -12.95 13.56 17.18
N ALA A 52 -12.68 13.02 15.99
CA ALA A 52 -13.74 12.53 15.08
C ALA A 52 -14.46 11.30 15.66
N ALA A 53 -13.73 10.36 16.25
CA ALA A 53 -14.31 9.18 16.88
C ALA A 53 -15.20 9.54 18.07
N LEU A 54 -14.77 10.48 18.90
CA LEU A 54 -15.56 11.02 20.02
C LEU A 54 -16.87 11.64 19.51
N ALA A 55 -16.80 12.51 18.50
CA ALA A 55 -17.96 13.15 17.90
C ALA A 55 -18.93 12.12 17.28
N ALA A 56 -18.40 11.10 16.61
CA ALA A 56 -19.20 10.02 16.04
C ALA A 56 -19.94 9.21 17.12
N ALA A 57 -19.27 8.91 18.25
CA ALA A 57 -19.86 8.20 19.36
C ALA A 57 -20.99 9.02 20.02
N GLN A 58 -20.80 10.33 20.20
CA GLN A 58 -21.83 11.24 20.70
C GLN A 58 -23.06 11.27 19.78
N THR A 59 -22.84 11.37 18.47
CA THR A 59 -23.92 11.33 17.47
C THR A 59 -24.69 10.01 17.54
N ALA A 60 -24.02 8.88 17.62
CA ALA A 60 -24.64 7.58 17.72
C ALA A 60 -25.45 7.41 19.03
N GLU A 61 -24.96 7.98 20.14
CA GLU A 61 -25.65 7.94 21.43
C GLU A 61 -26.94 8.80 21.41
N ILE A 62 -26.88 10.02 20.87
CA ILE A 62 -28.05 10.91 20.73
C ILE A 62 -29.15 10.21 19.90
N GLN A 63 -28.78 9.55 18.82
CA GLN A 63 -29.71 8.84 17.96
C GLN A 63 -30.32 7.61 18.64
N ARG A 64 -29.55 6.86 19.44
CA ARG A 64 -30.06 5.74 20.25
C ARG A 64 -31.07 6.18 21.30
N ARG A 65 -30.94 7.39 21.86
CA ARG A 65 -31.85 7.95 22.86
C ARG A 65 -33.13 8.55 22.28
N GLY A 66 -33.36 8.43 20.99
CA GLY A 66 -34.65 8.76 20.36
C GLY A 66 -34.77 10.11 19.70
N GLY A 67 -33.63 10.75 19.36
CA GLY A 67 -33.58 11.86 18.36
C GLY A 67 -34.50 13.07 18.62
N THR A 68 -34.96 13.31 19.86
CA THR A 68 -35.82 14.45 20.15
C THR A 68 -34.98 15.69 20.42
N GLU A 69 -35.33 16.80 19.78
CA GLU A 69 -34.78 18.15 20.01
C GLU A 69 -34.74 18.55 21.51
N ASN A 70 -35.54 17.91 22.35
CA ASN A 70 -35.58 18.12 23.79
C ASN A 70 -34.38 17.59 24.55
N ALA A 71 -33.63 16.60 24.02
CA ALA A 71 -32.40 16.08 24.68
C ALA A 71 -31.21 17.09 24.60
N LEU A 72 -31.30 18.04 23.65
CA LEU A 72 -30.32 19.13 23.54
C LEU A 72 -30.62 20.32 24.47
N ALA A 73 -31.90 20.47 24.88
CA ALA A 73 -32.31 21.56 25.75
C ALA A 73 -31.86 21.37 27.22
N ASP A 74 -31.70 20.12 27.68
CA ASP A 74 -31.28 19.79 29.06
C ASP A 74 -29.76 19.71 29.25
N ALA A 75 -28.98 19.78 28.16
CA ALA A 75 -27.53 19.82 28.23
C ALA A 75 -27.02 21.21 28.67
N SER A 76 -26.08 21.26 29.62
CA SER A 76 -25.44 22.52 30.01
C SER A 76 -24.84 23.23 28.80
N ALA A 77 -24.77 24.57 28.80
CA ALA A 77 -24.18 25.36 27.72
C ALA A 77 -22.75 24.89 27.30
N GLN A 78 -22.00 24.35 28.26
CA GLN A 78 -20.69 23.74 27.99
C GLN A 78 -20.79 22.42 27.20
N ALA A 79 -21.77 21.57 27.52
CA ALA A 79 -22.02 20.34 26.79
C ALA A 79 -22.55 20.61 25.37
N GLN A 80 -23.35 21.68 25.22
CA GLN A 80 -23.83 22.13 23.88
C GLN A 80 -22.67 22.70 23.05
N ALA A 81 -21.78 23.50 23.62
CA ALA A 81 -20.59 24.00 22.93
C ALA A 81 -19.62 22.87 22.57
N GLN A 82 -19.46 21.88 23.43
CA GLN A 82 -18.65 20.68 23.14
C GLN A 82 -19.31 19.79 22.09
N ALA A 83 -20.63 19.62 22.09
CA ALA A 83 -21.38 18.88 21.08
C ALA A 83 -21.33 19.59 19.72
N GLN A 84 -21.40 20.92 19.68
CA GLN A 84 -21.23 21.70 18.44
C GLN A 84 -19.80 21.64 17.91
N ALA A 85 -18.80 21.81 18.77
CA ALA A 85 -17.38 21.64 18.41
C ALA A 85 -17.11 20.18 17.94
N GLY A 86 -17.77 19.20 18.57
CA GLY A 86 -17.71 17.80 18.20
C GLY A 86 -18.38 17.52 16.84
N ALA A 87 -19.55 18.12 16.58
CA ALA A 87 -20.25 17.96 15.28
C ALA A 87 -19.37 18.43 14.09
N HIS A 88 -18.56 19.47 14.30
CA HIS A 88 -17.57 19.91 13.31
C HIS A 88 -16.32 19.00 13.21
N ALA A 89 -16.07 18.15 14.21
CA ALA A 89 -14.93 17.22 14.19
C ALA A 89 -15.21 15.96 13.33
N MET A 90 -16.45 15.54 13.19
CA MET A 90 -16.83 14.40 12.35
C MET A 90 -17.20 14.85 10.93
N SER A 91 -16.73 14.09 9.94
CA SER A 91 -17.11 14.24 8.52
C SER A 91 -17.46 12.87 7.96
N HIS A 92 -18.40 12.81 7.05
CA HIS A 92 -18.80 11.59 6.37
C HIS A 92 -17.84 11.19 5.22
N ALA A 93 -17.11 12.17 4.68
CA ALA A 93 -16.15 11.93 3.62
C ALA A 93 -14.75 12.45 4.03
N TRP A 94 -13.75 11.60 3.91
CA TRP A 94 -12.37 11.88 4.24
C TRP A 94 -11.46 11.60 3.07
N LEU A 95 -10.42 12.43 2.91
CA LEU A 95 -9.32 12.20 2.01
C LEU A 95 -8.02 12.09 2.83
N PHE A 96 -7.45 10.88 2.90
CA PHE A 96 -6.18 10.62 3.54
C PHE A 96 -5.08 10.68 2.49
N THR A 97 -4.15 11.63 2.64
CA THR A 97 -3.00 11.74 1.74
C THR A 97 -1.69 11.58 2.49
N GLY A 98 -0.63 11.35 1.75
CA GLY A 98 0.72 11.19 2.26
C GLY A 98 1.57 10.35 1.31
N PRO A 99 2.89 10.38 1.45
CA PRO A 99 3.79 9.65 0.57
C PRO A 99 3.53 8.13 0.63
N PRO A 100 3.93 7.39 -0.40
CA PRO A 100 3.86 5.93 -0.38
C PRO A 100 4.50 5.36 0.89
N GLY A 101 3.80 4.44 1.56
CA GLY A 101 4.30 3.82 2.80
C GLY A 101 4.12 4.61 4.09
N ALA A 102 3.55 5.81 4.04
CA ALA A 102 3.24 6.61 5.26
C ALA A 102 2.18 5.95 6.17
N GLY A 103 1.53 4.88 5.74
CA GLY A 103 0.53 4.18 6.54
C GLY A 103 -0.89 4.73 6.41
N ARG A 104 -1.25 5.33 5.29
CA ARG A 104 -2.61 5.84 5.00
C ARG A 104 -3.69 4.80 5.28
N SER A 105 -3.57 3.60 4.68
CA SER A 105 -4.49 2.48 4.86
C SER A 105 -4.55 2.00 6.30
N THR A 106 -3.41 1.88 6.96
CA THR A 106 -3.33 1.50 8.38
C THR A 106 -4.02 2.56 9.25
N THR A 107 -3.82 3.84 8.95
CA THR A 107 -4.48 4.96 9.64
C THR A 107 -5.99 4.92 9.42
N ALA A 108 -6.45 4.63 8.20
CA ALA A 108 -7.88 4.48 7.89
C ALA A 108 -8.52 3.29 8.64
N LEU A 109 -7.82 2.16 8.72
CA LEU A 109 -8.28 1.00 9.50
C LEU A 109 -8.30 1.28 11.01
N ASN A 110 -7.30 2.01 11.53
CA ASN A 110 -7.29 2.47 12.92
C ASN A 110 -8.45 3.44 13.19
N PHE A 111 -8.76 4.34 12.26
CA PHE A 111 -9.92 5.22 12.38
C PHE A 111 -11.22 4.43 12.37
N ALA A 112 -11.38 3.44 11.48
CA ALA A 112 -12.53 2.55 11.49
C ALA A 112 -12.67 1.80 12.84
N ALA A 113 -11.56 1.33 13.42
CA ALA A 113 -11.55 0.68 14.73
C ALA A 113 -11.98 1.64 15.85
N ALA A 114 -11.58 2.91 15.78
CA ALA A 114 -12.00 3.92 16.75
C ALA A 114 -13.51 4.23 16.66
N LEU A 115 -14.07 4.27 15.42
CA LEU A 115 -15.50 4.49 15.17
C LEU A 115 -16.38 3.31 15.61
N LEU A 116 -15.86 2.09 15.56
CA LEU A 116 -16.58 0.85 15.82
C LEU A 116 -16.31 0.26 17.21
N CYS A 117 -15.51 0.94 18.05
CA CYS A 117 -15.15 0.45 19.37
C CYS A 117 -16.39 0.20 20.24
N GLU A 118 -16.49 -1.00 20.79
CA GLU A 118 -17.62 -1.44 21.63
C GLU A 118 -17.41 -1.17 23.12
N THR A 119 -16.19 -0.80 23.53
CA THR A 119 -15.86 -0.56 24.93
C THR A 119 -16.47 0.76 25.40
N PRO A 120 -17.35 0.76 26.41
CA PRO A 120 -17.95 1.99 26.91
C PRO A 120 -16.91 3.00 27.40
N GLY A 121 -17.04 4.25 26.95
CA GLY A 121 -16.13 5.34 27.31
C GLY A 121 -14.75 5.31 26.69
N ALA A 122 -14.42 4.26 25.90
CA ALA A 122 -13.20 4.17 25.12
C ALA A 122 -13.49 4.41 23.63
N TYR A 123 -12.67 5.20 22.99
CA TYR A 123 -12.77 5.48 21.55
C TYR A 123 -11.58 4.83 20.85
N GLY A 124 -11.67 3.48 20.66
CA GLY A 124 -10.58 2.70 20.10
C GLY A 124 -9.68 2.07 21.18
N CYS A 125 -10.23 1.16 21.99
CA CYS A 125 -9.47 0.42 23.01
C CYS A 125 -8.37 -0.47 22.40
N GLY A 126 -8.48 -0.86 21.12
CA GLY A 126 -7.52 -1.75 20.44
C GLY A 126 -7.71 -3.24 20.71
N GLU A 127 -8.49 -3.64 21.72
CA GLU A 127 -8.61 -5.02 22.20
C GLU A 127 -9.97 -5.66 21.98
N CYS A 128 -11.07 -4.90 21.98
CA CYS A 128 -12.40 -5.45 21.76
C CYS A 128 -12.48 -6.12 20.36
N GLN A 129 -13.43 -7.02 20.18
CA GLN A 129 -13.57 -7.76 18.93
C GLN A 129 -13.75 -6.82 17.73
N ALA A 130 -14.54 -5.76 17.87
CA ALA A 130 -14.74 -4.78 16.82
C ALA A 130 -13.42 -4.07 16.45
N CYS A 131 -12.63 -3.62 17.42
CA CYS A 131 -11.32 -3.01 17.15
C CYS A 131 -10.38 -3.98 16.41
N ARG A 132 -10.21 -5.22 16.91
CA ARG A 132 -9.32 -6.21 16.30
C ARG A 132 -9.73 -6.57 14.88
N THR A 133 -11.01 -6.78 14.64
CA THR A 133 -11.52 -7.11 13.30
C THR A 133 -11.48 -5.92 12.35
N ALA A 134 -11.75 -4.69 12.83
CA ALA A 134 -11.66 -3.47 12.03
C ALA A 134 -10.22 -3.17 11.61
N MET A 135 -9.25 -3.28 12.52
CA MET A 135 -7.81 -3.07 12.20
C MET A 135 -7.29 -4.03 11.13
N THR A 136 -7.89 -5.20 10.99
CA THR A 136 -7.54 -6.18 9.95
C THR A 136 -8.41 -6.08 8.70
N GLY A 137 -9.34 -5.11 8.63
CA GLY A 137 -10.29 -4.96 7.52
C GLY A 137 -11.35 -6.07 7.43
N LYS A 138 -11.51 -6.87 8.48
CA LYS A 138 -12.43 -8.04 8.51
C LYS A 138 -13.73 -7.81 9.27
N HIS A 139 -13.94 -6.60 9.81
CA HIS A 139 -15.19 -6.27 10.50
C HIS A 139 -16.34 -6.18 9.49
N THR A 140 -17.53 -6.68 9.83
CA THR A 140 -18.70 -6.74 8.95
C THR A 140 -19.09 -5.36 8.39
N ASP A 141 -18.93 -4.31 9.21
CA ASP A 141 -19.26 -2.93 8.83
C ASP A 141 -18.06 -2.14 8.29
N VAL A 142 -16.92 -2.77 8.05
CA VAL A 142 -15.77 -2.20 7.34
C VAL A 142 -15.70 -2.82 5.95
N VAL A 143 -15.76 -1.98 4.93
CA VAL A 143 -15.54 -2.38 3.54
C VAL A 143 -14.21 -1.80 3.11
N HIS A 144 -13.20 -2.65 3.06
CA HIS A 144 -11.86 -2.27 2.64
C HIS A 144 -11.68 -2.62 1.16
N VAL A 145 -11.77 -1.60 0.32
CA VAL A 145 -11.67 -1.74 -1.14
C VAL A 145 -10.24 -1.45 -1.57
N VAL A 146 -9.56 -2.49 -2.03
CA VAL A 146 -8.20 -2.43 -2.60
C VAL A 146 -8.31 -2.77 -4.08
N PRO A 147 -8.27 -1.77 -4.98
CA PRO A 147 -8.38 -2.01 -6.42
C PRO A 147 -7.24 -2.89 -6.93
N GLN A 148 -7.55 -3.82 -7.81
CA GLN A 148 -6.57 -4.73 -8.43
C GLN A 148 -6.17 -4.28 -9.85
N GLU A 149 -6.80 -3.23 -10.36
CA GLU A 149 -6.59 -2.71 -11.70
C GLU A 149 -5.65 -1.49 -11.68
N LEU A 150 -5.04 -1.20 -12.82
CA LEU A 150 -4.19 -0.01 -12.98
C LEU A 150 -5.01 1.27 -13.05
N SER A 151 -6.21 1.20 -13.63
CA SER A 151 -7.16 2.29 -13.75
C SER A 151 -8.53 1.82 -13.25
N ILE A 152 -9.18 2.63 -12.42
CA ILE A 152 -10.43 2.27 -11.73
C ILE A 152 -11.61 2.86 -12.47
N GLY A 153 -12.39 1.98 -13.08
CA GLY A 153 -13.57 2.35 -13.88
C GLY A 153 -14.84 2.60 -13.06
N VAL A 154 -15.85 3.15 -13.73
CA VAL A 154 -17.16 3.51 -13.15
C VAL A 154 -17.86 2.33 -12.50
N ASP A 155 -17.90 1.18 -13.17
CA ASP A 155 -18.63 0.01 -12.71
C ASP A 155 -18.01 -0.55 -11.42
N PHE A 156 -16.66 -0.61 -11.35
CA PHE A 156 -15.97 -0.99 -10.12
C PHE A 156 -16.36 -0.12 -8.93
N VAL A 157 -16.39 1.20 -9.12
CA VAL A 157 -16.76 2.16 -8.07
C VAL A 157 -18.23 2.00 -7.66
N ARG A 158 -19.14 1.83 -8.61
CA ARG A 158 -20.57 1.61 -8.32
C ARG A 158 -20.80 0.33 -7.51
N ASP A 159 -20.18 -0.76 -7.92
CA ASP A 159 -20.40 -2.07 -7.30
C ASP A 159 -19.73 -2.20 -5.94
N ASN A 160 -18.52 -1.68 -5.77
CA ASN A 160 -17.72 -1.90 -4.57
C ASN A 160 -17.81 -0.76 -3.55
N VAL A 161 -17.97 0.49 -3.98
CA VAL A 161 -17.97 1.65 -3.10
C VAL A 161 -19.39 2.18 -2.88
N VAL A 162 -20.07 2.61 -3.95
CA VAL A 162 -21.40 3.23 -3.86
C VAL A 162 -22.43 2.26 -3.30
N SER A 163 -22.51 1.04 -3.84
CA SER A 163 -23.43 0.01 -3.35
C SER A 163 -23.15 -0.39 -1.90
N SER A 164 -21.87 -0.42 -1.52
CA SER A 164 -21.46 -0.74 -0.17
C SER A 164 -21.75 0.39 0.82
N ALA A 165 -21.55 1.64 0.42
CA ALA A 165 -21.86 2.82 1.21
C ALA A 165 -23.38 2.96 1.49
N ALA A 166 -24.23 2.55 0.54
CA ALA A 166 -25.69 2.61 0.67
C ALA A 166 -26.27 1.63 1.70
N LYS A 167 -25.51 0.62 2.13
CA LYS A 167 -25.99 -0.36 3.12
C LYS A 167 -25.91 0.20 4.53
N ARG A 168 -26.91 -0.11 5.36
CA ARG A 168 -26.87 0.26 6.79
C ARG A 168 -25.80 -0.55 7.54
N PRO A 169 -25.25 -0.03 8.65
CA PRO A 169 -24.43 -0.82 9.57
C PRO A 169 -25.20 -2.05 10.05
N THR A 170 -24.51 -3.17 10.26
CA THR A 170 -25.11 -4.45 10.67
C THR A 170 -24.93 -4.69 12.16
N VAL A 171 -23.76 -4.40 12.70
CA VAL A 171 -23.38 -4.67 14.10
C VAL A 171 -23.00 -3.36 14.78
N GLY A 172 -22.16 -2.56 14.16
CA GLY A 172 -21.67 -1.31 14.70
C GLY A 172 -22.65 -0.14 14.54
N SER A 173 -22.26 1.02 15.07
CA SER A 173 -23.03 2.27 14.90
C SER A 173 -22.70 2.97 13.57
N TRP A 174 -21.62 2.61 12.92
CA TRP A 174 -21.12 3.20 11.68
C TRP A 174 -20.75 2.15 10.67
N ARG A 175 -20.99 2.44 9.40
CA ARG A 175 -20.42 1.72 8.26
C ARG A 175 -19.23 2.51 7.70
N VAL A 176 -18.10 1.87 7.55
CA VAL A 176 -16.87 2.52 7.07
C VAL A 176 -16.45 1.90 5.75
N VAL A 177 -16.35 2.72 4.71
CA VAL A 177 -15.84 2.30 3.40
C VAL A 177 -14.47 2.95 3.21
N ILE A 178 -13.43 2.14 3.17
CA ILE A 178 -12.05 2.55 2.91
C ILE A 178 -11.74 2.21 1.46
N PHE A 179 -11.35 3.19 0.67
CA PHE A 179 -11.03 3.04 -0.73
C PHE A 179 -9.59 3.46 -0.99
N GLU A 180 -8.75 2.50 -1.30
CA GLU A 180 -7.34 2.73 -1.58
C GLU A 180 -7.09 3.11 -3.03
N ASP A 181 -5.92 3.73 -3.30
CA ASP A 181 -5.47 4.14 -4.63
C ASP A 181 -6.50 4.99 -5.39
N ALA A 182 -7.13 5.95 -4.70
CA ALA A 182 -8.14 6.83 -5.29
C ALA A 182 -7.55 7.81 -6.35
N ASP A 183 -6.22 7.89 -6.45
CA ASP A 183 -5.48 8.56 -7.52
C ASP A 183 -5.65 7.87 -8.89
N ARG A 184 -6.06 6.60 -8.90
CA ARG A 184 -6.25 5.80 -10.12
C ARG A 184 -7.68 5.85 -10.68
N LEU A 185 -8.53 6.70 -10.09
CA LEU A 185 -9.91 6.88 -10.57
C LEU A 185 -9.92 7.52 -11.97
N THR A 186 -10.69 6.93 -12.88
CA THR A 186 -11.05 7.64 -14.11
C THR A 186 -12.00 8.80 -13.81
N ASP A 187 -12.09 9.80 -14.66
CA ASP A 187 -13.01 10.93 -14.50
C ASP A 187 -14.47 10.49 -14.31
N GLY A 188 -14.88 9.47 -15.08
CA GLY A 188 -16.20 8.88 -14.93
C GLY A 188 -16.43 8.21 -13.58
N ALA A 189 -15.41 7.53 -13.05
CA ALA A 189 -15.47 6.90 -11.74
C ALA A 189 -15.50 7.93 -10.60
N ALA A 190 -14.69 8.98 -10.71
CA ALA A 190 -14.72 10.11 -9.78
C ALA A 190 -16.10 10.78 -9.75
N ASN A 191 -16.69 11.03 -10.92
CA ASN A 191 -18.05 11.61 -11.03
C ASN A 191 -19.12 10.69 -10.42
N ALA A 192 -18.97 9.37 -10.52
CA ALA A 192 -19.91 8.43 -9.91
C ALA A 192 -19.91 8.48 -8.36
N LEU A 193 -18.79 8.89 -7.75
CA LEU A 193 -18.67 9.08 -6.30
C LEU A 193 -19.29 10.38 -5.78
N LEU A 194 -19.35 11.42 -6.61
CA LEU A 194 -19.73 12.77 -6.18
C LEU A 194 -21.04 12.78 -5.39
N LYS A 195 -22.11 12.15 -5.92
CA LYS A 195 -23.41 12.12 -5.24
C LYS A 195 -23.33 11.44 -3.87
N THR A 196 -22.58 10.34 -3.75
CA THR A 196 -22.46 9.61 -2.48
C THR A 196 -21.62 10.38 -1.45
N ILE A 197 -20.71 11.23 -1.90
CA ILE A 197 -19.87 12.07 -1.03
C ILE A 197 -20.63 13.33 -0.61
N GLU A 198 -21.45 13.92 -1.49
CA GLU A 198 -22.28 15.09 -1.19
C GLU A 198 -23.46 14.75 -0.27
N GLU A 199 -24.12 13.64 -0.54
CA GLU A 199 -25.28 13.15 0.18
C GLU A 199 -25.03 11.74 0.75
N PRO A 200 -24.11 11.62 1.74
CA PRO A 200 -23.75 10.32 2.27
C PRO A 200 -24.93 9.68 2.99
N PRO A 201 -25.13 8.36 2.85
CA PRO A 201 -26.12 7.64 3.63
C PRO A 201 -25.88 7.81 5.14
N ALA A 202 -26.94 7.83 5.92
CA ALA A 202 -26.87 7.96 7.37
C ALA A 202 -25.94 6.87 7.96
N HIS A 203 -25.10 7.25 8.92
CA HIS A 203 -24.13 6.36 9.58
C HIS A 203 -23.06 5.76 8.65
N THR A 204 -22.77 6.38 7.55
CA THR A 204 -21.70 5.94 6.63
C THR A 204 -20.53 6.92 6.64
N VAL A 205 -19.33 6.39 6.69
CA VAL A 205 -18.06 7.12 6.56
C VAL A 205 -17.29 6.58 5.38
N ILE A 206 -16.89 7.45 4.46
CA ILE A 206 -16.10 7.11 3.28
C ILE A 206 -14.70 7.70 3.47
N ILE A 207 -13.68 6.88 3.36
CA ILE A 207 -12.27 7.29 3.47
C ILE A 207 -11.59 6.97 2.15
N LEU A 208 -11.19 7.99 1.42
CA LEU A 208 -10.42 7.88 0.18
C LEU A 208 -8.94 8.04 0.51
N CYS A 209 -8.08 7.18 -0.02
CA CYS A 209 -6.63 7.24 0.14
C CYS A 209 -5.97 7.58 -1.20
N ALA A 210 -5.17 8.65 -1.22
CA ALA A 210 -4.42 9.10 -2.39
C ALA A 210 -3.01 9.56 -1.99
N PRO A 211 -2.02 9.63 -2.90
CA PRO A 211 -0.66 10.06 -2.57
C PRO A 211 -0.61 11.54 -2.18
N SER A 212 -1.33 12.39 -2.86
CA SER A 212 -1.35 13.83 -2.62
C SER A 212 -2.74 14.44 -2.86
N THR A 213 -2.83 15.77 -2.75
CA THR A 213 -3.99 16.58 -3.14
C THR A 213 -3.79 17.30 -4.46
N ASP A 214 -2.72 16.98 -5.18
CA ASP A 214 -2.43 17.54 -6.48
C ASP A 214 -3.56 17.20 -7.46
N PRO A 215 -3.97 18.13 -8.34
CA PRO A 215 -4.96 17.85 -9.39
C PRO A 215 -4.61 16.68 -10.31
N GLU A 216 -3.32 16.42 -10.50
CA GLU A 216 -2.83 15.28 -11.29
C GLU A 216 -3.03 13.94 -10.57
N ASP A 217 -2.93 13.95 -9.23
CA ASP A 217 -3.09 12.76 -8.40
C ASP A 217 -4.54 12.54 -7.95
N PHE A 218 -5.31 13.62 -7.75
CA PHE A 218 -6.66 13.48 -7.19
C PHE A 218 -7.63 14.56 -7.66
N PRO A 219 -8.85 14.17 -8.14
CA PRO A 219 -9.83 15.09 -8.70
C PRO A 219 -10.23 16.19 -7.70
N GLN A 220 -10.11 17.46 -8.11
CA GLN A 220 -10.43 18.60 -7.26
C GLN A 220 -11.92 18.67 -6.86
N THR A 221 -12.80 18.10 -7.68
CA THR A 221 -14.24 17.99 -7.40
C THR A 221 -14.53 17.12 -6.17
N LEU A 222 -13.78 16.03 -6.00
CA LEU A 222 -13.86 15.18 -4.82
C LEU A 222 -13.15 15.80 -3.63
N ARG A 223 -11.95 16.39 -3.85
CA ARG A 223 -11.16 17.02 -2.81
C ARG A 223 -11.96 18.09 -2.05
N SER A 224 -12.66 18.97 -2.77
CA SER A 224 -13.43 20.08 -2.16
C SER A 224 -14.54 19.61 -1.21
N ARG A 225 -14.96 18.34 -1.29
CA ARG A 225 -16.04 17.73 -0.52
C ARG A 225 -15.56 16.79 0.58
N CYS A 226 -14.25 16.48 0.59
CA CYS A 226 -13.65 15.61 1.59
C CYS A 226 -12.91 16.41 2.65
N ARG A 227 -13.02 15.99 3.90
CA ARG A 227 -12.14 16.46 4.95
C ARG A 227 -10.76 15.87 4.75
N HIS A 228 -9.78 16.72 4.52
CA HIS A 228 -8.41 16.31 4.27
C HIS A 228 -7.65 15.99 5.56
N LEU A 229 -6.93 14.87 5.56
CA LEU A 229 -6.00 14.46 6.60
C LEU A 229 -4.68 14.02 5.95
N TYR A 230 -3.62 14.78 6.22
CA TYR A 230 -2.28 14.42 5.76
C TYR A 230 -1.62 13.47 6.76
N VAL A 231 -1.15 12.32 6.29
CA VAL A 231 -0.41 11.30 7.03
C VAL A 231 1.06 11.39 6.60
N PRO A 232 1.94 11.97 7.43
CA PRO A 232 3.36 12.10 7.08
C PRO A 232 4.07 10.75 7.11
N ALA A 233 5.21 10.63 6.40
CA ALA A 233 6.09 9.48 6.57
C ALA A 233 6.73 9.51 7.97
N LEU A 234 6.93 8.33 8.55
CA LEU A 234 7.63 8.19 9.83
C LEU A 234 9.09 8.65 9.73
N PRO A 235 9.67 9.20 10.80
CA PRO A 235 11.10 9.42 10.90
C PRO A 235 11.89 8.12 10.72
N VAL A 236 13.11 8.21 10.17
CA VAL A 236 13.99 7.05 9.95
C VAL A 236 14.22 6.28 11.26
N ASP A 237 14.56 6.99 12.34
CA ASP A 237 14.84 6.37 13.64
C ASP A 237 13.64 5.60 14.20
N THR A 238 12.41 6.11 13.99
CA THR A 238 11.18 5.39 14.37
C THR A 238 11.05 4.09 13.60
N ILE A 239 11.33 4.11 12.29
CA ILE A 239 11.28 2.90 11.46
C ILE A 239 12.36 1.91 11.88
N VAL A 240 13.57 2.39 12.16
CA VAL A 240 14.68 1.56 12.66
C VAL A 240 14.26 0.87 13.96
N GLN A 241 13.73 1.62 14.95
CA GLN A 241 13.30 1.04 16.21
C GLN A 241 12.21 -0.02 16.02
N MET A 242 11.20 0.25 15.16
CA MET A 242 10.16 -0.72 14.84
C MET A 242 10.72 -2.03 14.26
N LEU A 243 11.71 -1.94 13.36
CA LEU A 243 12.33 -3.11 12.75
C LEU A 243 13.20 -3.88 13.75
N VAL A 244 13.89 -3.18 14.66
CA VAL A 244 14.68 -3.79 15.73
C VAL A 244 13.76 -4.49 16.72
N ASP A 245 12.64 -3.91 17.11
CA ASP A 245 11.64 -4.52 17.98
C ASP A 245 11.01 -5.78 17.32
N GLU A 246 10.97 -5.83 15.99
CA GLU A 246 10.56 -6.98 15.18
C GLU A 246 11.66 -8.03 14.99
N GLY A 247 12.86 -7.82 15.55
CA GLY A 247 13.98 -8.77 15.57
C GLY A 247 15.08 -8.53 14.52
N ALA A 248 15.06 -7.40 13.80
CA ALA A 248 16.13 -7.06 12.87
C ALA A 248 17.37 -6.57 13.62
N SER A 249 18.57 -6.79 13.07
CA SER A 249 19.77 -6.12 13.57
C SER A 249 19.72 -4.63 13.24
N GLU A 250 20.28 -3.79 14.10
CA GLU A 250 20.25 -2.33 13.94
C GLU A 250 20.82 -1.88 12.57
N ASN A 251 21.92 -2.49 12.12
CA ASN A 251 22.52 -2.16 10.83
C ASN A 251 21.58 -2.49 9.65
N HIS A 252 20.93 -3.66 9.66
CA HIS A 252 19.98 -4.02 8.61
C HIS A 252 18.70 -3.16 8.69
N ALA A 253 18.24 -2.83 9.90
CA ALA A 253 17.09 -1.96 10.10
C ALA A 253 17.36 -0.54 9.55
N ARG A 254 18.54 0.02 9.85
CA ARG A 254 18.95 1.34 9.38
C ARG A 254 19.10 1.37 7.85
N LEU A 255 19.79 0.40 7.27
CA LEU A 255 19.89 0.26 5.82
C LEU A 255 18.50 0.17 5.17
N ALA A 256 17.62 -0.70 5.68
CA ALA A 256 16.28 -0.88 5.14
C ALA A 256 15.41 0.40 5.27
N ALA A 257 15.54 1.15 6.35
CA ALA A 257 14.81 2.40 6.56
C ALA A 257 15.21 3.48 5.55
N HIS A 258 16.51 3.64 5.27
CA HIS A 258 17.00 4.58 4.26
C HIS A 258 16.62 4.14 2.85
N THR A 259 16.95 2.92 2.45
CA THR A 259 16.72 2.40 1.09
C THR A 259 15.25 2.26 0.73
N SER A 260 14.37 2.14 1.72
CA SER A 260 12.92 2.11 1.48
C SER A 260 12.30 3.49 1.27
N LEU A 261 13.06 4.57 1.37
CA LEU A 261 12.54 5.94 1.36
C LEU A 261 11.46 6.16 2.45
N ARG A 262 11.69 5.60 3.63
CA ARG A 262 10.78 5.62 4.79
C ARG A 262 9.44 4.90 4.57
N HIS A 263 9.38 4.00 3.59
CA HIS A 263 8.21 3.15 3.37
C HIS A 263 8.27 1.92 4.29
N VAL A 264 7.57 1.95 5.42
CA VAL A 264 7.62 0.90 6.47
C VAL A 264 7.40 -0.51 5.92
N GLY A 265 6.38 -0.72 5.08
CA GLY A 265 6.11 -2.04 4.49
C GLY A 265 7.23 -2.55 3.58
N ARG A 266 7.91 -1.64 2.87
CA ARG A 266 9.08 -1.97 2.04
C ARG A 266 10.30 -2.28 2.91
N ALA A 267 10.52 -1.49 3.96
CA ALA A 267 11.61 -1.71 4.91
C ALA A 267 11.52 -3.09 5.56
N ARG A 268 10.33 -3.50 6.04
CA ARG A 268 10.09 -4.85 6.57
C ARG A 268 10.43 -5.95 5.56
N LYS A 269 10.02 -5.77 4.31
CA LYS A 269 10.30 -6.75 3.24
C LYS A 269 11.79 -6.82 2.91
N LEU A 270 12.50 -5.69 2.90
CA LEU A 270 13.95 -5.64 2.67
C LEU A 270 14.72 -6.37 3.76
N VAL A 271 14.30 -6.28 5.04
CA VAL A 271 14.92 -7.03 6.13
C VAL A 271 14.66 -8.52 6.03
N ASN A 272 13.42 -8.93 5.71
CA ASN A 272 12.97 -10.31 5.88
C ASN A 272 13.04 -11.17 4.60
N THR A 273 13.30 -10.58 3.42
CA THR A 273 13.15 -11.29 2.14
C THR A 273 14.38 -11.13 1.25
N PRO A 274 15.29 -12.12 1.21
CA PRO A 274 16.53 -12.05 0.41
C PRO A 274 16.29 -11.80 -1.09
N VAL A 275 15.21 -12.32 -1.66
CA VAL A 275 14.85 -12.11 -3.08
C VAL A 275 14.64 -10.63 -3.37
N ILE A 276 14.06 -9.87 -2.43
CA ILE A 276 13.83 -8.43 -2.61
C ILE A 276 15.14 -7.65 -2.53
N GLN A 277 16.06 -8.05 -1.65
CA GLN A 277 17.41 -7.47 -1.58
C GLN A 277 18.18 -7.71 -2.89
N GLN A 278 18.14 -8.95 -3.40
CA GLN A 278 18.81 -9.31 -4.66
C GLN A 278 18.24 -8.52 -5.84
N ARG A 279 16.93 -8.37 -5.93
CA ARG A 279 16.27 -7.58 -7.00
C ARG A 279 16.66 -6.10 -6.92
N ARG A 280 16.69 -5.52 -5.71
CA ARG A 280 17.20 -4.17 -5.50
C ARG A 280 18.62 -4.02 -6.03
N ALA A 281 19.52 -4.94 -5.67
CA ALA A 281 20.89 -4.93 -6.16
C ALA A 281 20.97 -5.04 -7.69
N GLN A 282 20.14 -5.90 -8.30
CA GLN A 282 20.05 -6.02 -9.76
C GLN A 282 19.59 -4.71 -10.41
N ALA A 283 18.60 -4.02 -9.82
CA ALA A 283 18.11 -2.75 -10.34
C ALA A 283 19.19 -1.64 -10.27
N ILE A 284 19.92 -1.55 -9.16
CA ILE A 284 21.00 -0.57 -8.97
C ILE A 284 22.16 -0.86 -9.92
N ASN A 285 22.57 -2.12 -10.06
CA ASN A 285 23.66 -2.52 -10.94
C ASN A 285 23.35 -2.32 -12.44
N LEU A 286 22.10 -2.02 -12.83
CA LEU A 286 21.81 -1.57 -14.19
C LEU A 286 22.59 -0.30 -14.54
N ALA A 287 22.83 0.59 -13.58
CA ALA A 287 23.61 1.81 -13.80
C ALA A 287 25.03 1.49 -14.29
N GLU A 288 25.69 0.48 -13.71
CA GLU A 288 27.01 0.00 -14.17
C GLU A 288 26.90 -0.72 -15.52
N ALA A 289 25.91 -1.62 -15.68
CA ALA A 289 25.74 -2.41 -16.89
C ALA A 289 25.50 -1.57 -18.16
N ILE A 290 25.00 -0.34 -18.03
CA ILE A 290 24.72 0.58 -19.13
C ILE A 290 25.99 1.06 -19.84
N PHE A 291 27.13 1.11 -19.14
CA PHE A 291 28.44 1.47 -19.75
C PHE A 291 28.92 0.43 -20.76
N HIS A 292 28.47 -0.83 -20.65
CA HIS A 292 28.88 -1.90 -21.56
C HIS A 292 27.95 -1.96 -22.78
N GLU A 293 28.47 -2.18 -23.98
CA GLU A 293 27.74 -2.11 -25.26
C GLU A 293 26.43 -2.90 -25.28
N SER A 294 26.41 -4.13 -24.79
CA SER A 294 25.22 -4.99 -24.75
C SER A 294 24.72 -5.28 -23.33
N GLY A 295 25.46 -4.90 -22.31
CA GLY A 295 25.24 -5.27 -20.93
C GLY A 295 23.90 -4.75 -20.39
N GLY A 296 23.58 -3.48 -20.67
CA GLY A 296 22.36 -2.84 -20.19
C GLY A 296 21.08 -3.51 -20.70
N PHE A 297 20.98 -3.80 -22.00
CA PHE A 297 19.82 -4.48 -22.59
C PHE A 297 19.66 -5.91 -22.10
N GLN A 298 20.77 -6.63 -21.94
CA GLN A 298 20.75 -8.00 -21.42
C GLN A 298 20.31 -8.03 -19.94
N ALA A 299 20.85 -7.13 -19.11
CA ALA A 299 20.52 -7.01 -17.69
C ALA A 299 19.03 -6.64 -17.49
N VAL A 300 18.51 -5.71 -18.28
CA VAL A 300 17.09 -5.36 -18.30
C VAL A 300 16.22 -6.56 -18.68
N GLY A 301 16.59 -7.29 -19.75
CA GLY A 301 15.85 -8.49 -20.15
C GLY A 301 15.81 -9.56 -19.06
N GLN A 302 16.88 -9.72 -18.28
CA GLN A 302 16.94 -10.62 -17.13
C GLN A 302 16.05 -10.12 -15.98
N LEU A 303 16.11 -8.83 -15.64
CA LEU A 303 15.31 -8.22 -14.59
C LEU A 303 13.81 -8.36 -14.90
N VAL A 304 13.36 -7.97 -16.10
CA VAL A 304 11.96 -8.05 -16.50
C VAL A 304 11.45 -9.49 -16.44
N LYS A 305 12.20 -10.46 -16.97
CA LYS A 305 11.83 -11.88 -16.91
C LYS A 305 11.76 -12.42 -15.50
N ALA A 306 12.70 -12.02 -14.62
CA ALA A 306 12.69 -12.44 -13.22
C ALA A 306 11.45 -11.91 -12.48
N VAL A 307 11.09 -10.64 -12.72
CA VAL A 307 9.90 -10.01 -12.13
C VAL A 307 8.61 -10.60 -12.70
N GLU A 308 8.53 -10.92 -14.00
CA GLU A 308 7.39 -11.62 -14.60
C GLU A 308 7.16 -13.00 -13.97
N LYS A 309 8.24 -13.73 -13.74
CA LYS A 309 8.18 -15.03 -13.06
C LYS A 309 7.69 -14.88 -11.63
N GLU A 310 8.26 -13.95 -10.86
CA GLU A 310 7.85 -13.65 -9.48
C GLU A 310 6.36 -13.25 -9.42
N ALA A 311 5.89 -12.39 -10.32
CA ALA A 311 4.50 -11.94 -10.34
C ALA A 311 3.51 -13.09 -10.58
N LYS A 312 3.86 -14.04 -11.44
CA LYS A 312 3.06 -15.24 -11.69
C LYS A 312 3.06 -16.18 -10.48
N GLU A 313 4.24 -16.44 -9.91
CA GLU A 313 4.40 -17.37 -8.79
C GLU A 313 3.73 -16.84 -7.51
N SER A 314 3.75 -15.52 -7.28
CA SER A 314 3.17 -14.87 -6.09
C SER A 314 1.68 -15.16 -5.89
N TYR A 315 0.95 -15.41 -6.95
CA TYR A 315 -0.50 -15.63 -6.91
C TYR A 315 -0.92 -17.03 -7.36
N ALA A 316 0.00 -17.87 -7.82
CA ALA A 316 -0.34 -19.16 -8.45
C ALA A 316 -1.22 -20.07 -7.57
N GLU A 317 -0.87 -20.19 -6.30
CA GLU A 317 -1.63 -21.01 -5.34
C GLU A 317 -3.00 -20.39 -5.03
N ALA A 318 -3.04 -19.07 -4.80
CA ALA A 318 -4.29 -18.36 -4.53
C ALA A 318 -5.22 -18.36 -5.74
N ASP A 319 -4.67 -18.14 -6.95
CA ASP A 319 -5.40 -18.13 -8.21
C ASP A 319 -6.05 -19.50 -8.47
N GLU A 320 -5.33 -20.60 -8.22
CA GLU A 320 -5.88 -21.93 -8.42
C GLU A 320 -6.93 -22.30 -7.36
N ALA A 321 -6.70 -21.90 -6.09
CA ALA A 321 -7.68 -22.06 -5.03
C ALA A 321 -8.99 -21.28 -5.30
N GLU A 322 -8.90 -20.07 -5.86
CA GLU A 322 -10.05 -19.27 -6.29
C GLU A 322 -10.82 -19.96 -7.42
N LYS A 323 -10.12 -20.48 -8.43
CA LYS A 323 -10.72 -21.23 -9.54
C LYS A 323 -11.43 -22.48 -9.05
N GLU A 324 -10.81 -23.22 -8.14
CA GLU A 324 -11.39 -24.43 -7.58
C GLU A 324 -12.64 -24.16 -6.75
N ARG A 325 -12.61 -23.10 -5.92
CA ARG A 325 -13.81 -22.64 -5.19
C ARG A 325 -14.95 -22.28 -6.13
N LEU A 326 -14.65 -21.55 -7.19
CA LEU A 326 -15.66 -21.16 -8.20
C LEU A 326 -16.20 -22.38 -8.93
N ARG A 327 -15.33 -23.33 -9.39
CA ARG A 327 -15.76 -24.59 -10.02
C ARG A 327 -16.69 -25.40 -9.11
N ASN A 328 -16.33 -25.47 -7.82
CA ASN A 328 -17.15 -26.18 -6.82
C ASN A 328 -18.49 -25.46 -6.57
N ALA A 329 -18.51 -24.14 -6.46
CA ALA A 329 -19.72 -23.35 -6.30
C ALA A 329 -20.68 -23.48 -7.51
N LEU A 330 -20.13 -23.61 -8.72
CA LEU A 330 -20.88 -23.79 -9.96
C LEU A 330 -21.26 -25.26 -10.25
N GLY A 331 -20.89 -26.21 -9.36
CA GLY A 331 -21.17 -27.63 -9.53
C GLY A 331 -20.46 -28.28 -10.73
N MET A 332 -19.37 -27.71 -11.22
CA MET A 332 -18.61 -28.17 -12.39
C MET A 332 -17.82 -29.47 -12.14
N GLY A 333 -18.24 -30.31 -11.21
CA GLY A 333 -17.67 -31.63 -10.91
C GLY A 333 -18.75 -32.69 -10.67
N ALA A 334 -20.02 -32.32 -10.60
CA ALA A 334 -21.11 -33.24 -10.32
C ALA A 334 -21.57 -34.01 -11.58
N LYS A 335 -21.50 -35.33 -11.55
CA LYS A 335 -22.06 -36.22 -12.60
C LYS A 335 -23.57 -36.35 -12.40
N GLY A 336 -24.40 -35.66 -13.21
CA GLY A 336 -25.86 -35.82 -13.19
C GLY A 336 -26.57 -35.27 -14.43
N LYS A 337 -27.70 -35.88 -14.84
CA LYS A 337 -28.57 -35.38 -15.93
C LYS A 337 -29.24 -34.07 -15.46
N GLY A 338 -28.76 -32.91 -15.92
CA GLY A 338 -29.28 -31.58 -15.61
C GLY A 338 -28.19 -30.52 -15.63
N THR A 339 -26.94 -30.89 -15.61
CA THR A 339 -25.76 -30.04 -15.49
C THR A 339 -25.42 -29.19 -16.74
N GLN A 340 -26.01 -29.48 -17.90
CA GLN A 340 -25.62 -28.80 -19.15
C GLN A 340 -26.03 -27.31 -19.21
N LYS A 341 -27.08 -26.88 -18.55
CA LYS A 341 -27.51 -25.47 -18.53
C LYS A 341 -26.73 -24.62 -17.52
N SER A 342 -26.28 -25.19 -16.43
CA SER A 342 -25.42 -24.51 -15.45
C SER A 342 -23.96 -24.36 -15.92
N VAL A 343 -23.51 -25.30 -16.76
CA VAL A 343 -22.13 -25.29 -17.31
C VAL A 343 -21.89 -24.14 -18.31
N SER A 344 -22.91 -23.67 -19.04
CA SER A 344 -22.74 -22.58 -20.01
C SER A 344 -22.58 -21.19 -19.32
N GLY A 345 -23.24 -20.96 -18.19
CA GLY A 345 -23.04 -19.75 -17.36
C GLY A 345 -21.71 -19.77 -16.62
N GLY A 346 -21.37 -20.92 -16.03
CA GLY A 346 -20.14 -21.08 -15.25
C GLY A 346 -18.82 -20.90 -16.03
N ALA A 347 -18.85 -21.17 -17.36
CA ALA A 347 -17.70 -20.89 -18.21
C ALA A 347 -17.44 -19.39 -18.38
N GLY A 348 -18.47 -18.55 -18.34
CA GLY A 348 -18.38 -17.09 -18.36
C GLY A 348 -17.73 -16.57 -17.10
N ASP A 349 -18.21 -17.02 -15.94
CA ASP A 349 -17.71 -16.61 -14.64
C ASP A 349 -16.24 -17.01 -14.42
N LEU A 350 -15.86 -18.20 -14.90
CA LEU A 350 -14.46 -18.64 -14.83
C LEU A 350 -13.54 -17.78 -15.71
N ARG A 351 -13.97 -17.39 -16.91
CA ARG A 351 -13.21 -16.49 -17.78
C ARG A 351 -13.06 -15.09 -17.17
N GLU A 352 -14.11 -14.59 -16.52
CA GLU A 352 -14.04 -13.28 -15.85
C GLU A 352 -13.09 -13.33 -14.66
N LEU A 353 -13.11 -14.42 -13.87
CA LEU A 353 -12.13 -14.63 -12.80
C LEU A 353 -10.70 -14.68 -13.35
N GLU A 354 -10.44 -15.43 -14.41
CA GLU A 354 -9.11 -15.50 -15.05
C GLU A 354 -8.64 -14.13 -15.57
N LYS A 355 -9.55 -13.33 -16.10
CA LYS A 355 -9.25 -11.97 -16.52
C LYS A 355 -8.87 -11.07 -15.34
N GLN A 356 -9.58 -11.17 -14.22
CA GLN A 356 -9.26 -10.44 -12.98
C GLN A 356 -7.90 -10.89 -12.41
N GLN A 357 -7.62 -12.20 -12.40
CA GLN A 357 -6.33 -12.75 -11.98
C GLN A 357 -5.19 -12.21 -12.85
N LYS A 358 -5.38 -12.16 -14.17
CA LYS A 358 -4.39 -11.60 -15.10
C LYS A 358 -4.16 -10.10 -14.87
N LYS A 359 -5.22 -9.31 -14.58
CA LYS A 359 -5.10 -7.89 -14.23
C LYS A 359 -4.27 -7.71 -12.94
N ARG A 360 -4.53 -8.53 -11.91
CA ARG A 360 -3.78 -8.54 -10.64
C ARG A 360 -2.30 -8.86 -10.85
N GLN A 361 -1.99 -9.86 -11.66
CA GLN A 361 -0.60 -10.21 -12.02
C GLN A 361 0.09 -9.08 -12.79
N THR A 362 -0.61 -8.46 -13.77
CA THR A 362 -0.08 -7.32 -14.53
C THR A 362 0.21 -6.13 -13.62
N ARG A 363 -0.69 -5.80 -12.69
CA ARG A 363 -0.46 -4.76 -11.71
C ARG A 363 0.77 -5.06 -10.86
N ARG A 364 0.84 -6.28 -10.30
CA ARG A 364 1.98 -6.70 -9.47
C ARG A 364 3.31 -6.57 -10.21
N LEU A 365 3.35 -7.01 -11.48
CA LEU A 365 4.52 -6.86 -12.34
C LEU A 365 4.97 -5.40 -12.42
N ARG A 366 4.04 -4.49 -12.71
CA ARG A 366 4.33 -3.06 -12.86
C ARG A 366 4.75 -2.41 -11.55
N ASP A 367 4.07 -2.71 -10.46
CA ASP A 367 4.42 -2.19 -9.12
C ASP A 367 5.86 -2.62 -8.73
N VAL A 368 6.26 -3.84 -9.07
CA VAL A 368 7.62 -4.34 -8.78
C VAL A 368 8.66 -3.69 -9.68
N LEU A 369 8.35 -3.48 -10.96
CA LEU A 369 9.24 -2.79 -11.90
C LEU A 369 9.36 -1.31 -11.57
N ASP A 370 8.28 -0.64 -11.15
CA ASP A 370 8.35 0.74 -10.67
C ASP A 370 9.28 0.88 -9.47
N LEU A 371 9.20 -0.07 -8.51
CA LEU A 371 10.15 -0.08 -7.38
C LEU A 371 11.60 -0.26 -7.83
N ALA A 372 11.86 -1.05 -8.87
CA ALA A 372 13.20 -1.19 -9.44
C ALA A 372 13.69 0.14 -10.06
N LEU A 373 12.80 0.88 -10.72
CA LEU A 373 13.12 2.23 -11.23
C LEU A 373 13.35 3.23 -10.10
N VAL A 374 12.63 3.12 -8.99
CA VAL A 374 12.88 3.94 -7.78
C VAL A 374 14.27 3.68 -7.21
N ASP A 375 14.71 2.40 -7.16
CA ASP A 375 16.06 2.05 -6.72
C ASP A 375 17.13 2.59 -7.67
N LEU A 376 16.90 2.48 -8.97
CA LEU A 376 17.79 3.02 -9.99
C LEU A 376 17.86 4.56 -9.92
N ALA A 377 16.74 5.26 -9.72
CA ALA A 377 16.74 6.70 -9.50
C ALA A 377 17.52 7.10 -8.25
N GLY A 378 17.43 6.28 -7.20
CA GLY A 378 18.14 6.50 -5.93
C GLY A 378 19.65 6.54 -6.10
N ILE A 379 20.24 5.65 -6.90
CA ILE A 379 21.70 5.65 -7.12
C ILE A 379 22.17 6.88 -7.92
N TYR A 380 21.41 7.34 -8.92
CA TYR A 380 21.75 8.57 -9.63
C TYR A 380 21.59 9.82 -8.77
N ARG A 381 20.58 9.83 -7.89
CA ARG A 381 20.43 10.88 -6.86
C ARG A 381 21.65 10.89 -5.95
N ASP A 382 22.08 9.73 -5.47
CA ASP A 382 23.22 9.61 -4.57
C ASP A 382 24.52 10.06 -5.27
N ALA A 383 24.72 9.70 -6.55
CA ALA A 383 25.83 10.18 -7.37
C ALA A 383 25.83 11.71 -7.51
N LEU A 384 24.66 12.33 -7.73
CA LEU A 384 24.53 13.77 -7.79
C LEU A 384 24.89 14.43 -6.46
N MET A 385 24.45 13.86 -5.32
CA MET A 385 24.80 14.37 -3.98
C MET A 385 26.29 14.29 -3.71
N VAL A 386 26.93 13.18 -4.07
CA VAL A 386 28.39 13.01 -3.97
C VAL A 386 29.11 14.05 -4.82
N LYS A 387 28.70 14.23 -6.07
CA LYS A 387 29.31 15.21 -7.01
C LYS A 387 29.23 16.64 -6.50
N LEU A 388 28.08 17.02 -5.91
CA LEU A 388 27.87 18.35 -5.34
C LEU A 388 28.50 18.53 -3.95
N GLY A 389 29.10 17.49 -3.36
CA GLY A 389 29.62 17.53 -2.00
C GLY A 389 28.56 17.82 -0.94
N ALA A 390 27.32 17.38 -1.18
CA ALA A 390 26.21 17.65 -0.26
C ALA A 390 26.28 16.76 0.99
N GLU A 391 26.19 17.36 2.16
CA GLU A 391 26.16 16.67 3.46
C GLU A 391 24.76 16.10 3.74
N VAL A 392 24.35 15.09 2.98
CA VAL A 392 23.05 14.42 3.13
C VAL A 392 23.23 12.90 3.13
N ASP A 393 22.33 12.21 3.84
CA ASP A 393 22.33 10.75 3.83
C ASP A 393 22.07 10.20 2.41
N LEU A 394 22.86 9.19 2.04
CA LEU A 394 22.64 8.45 0.81
C LEU A 394 21.41 7.55 0.92
N THR A 395 20.69 7.41 -0.18
CA THR A 395 19.57 6.46 -0.29
C THR A 395 20.08 5.00 -0.27
N HIS A 396 21.21 4.78 -0.91
CA HIS A 396 21.85 3.46 -1.03
C HIS A 396 23.28 3.47 -0.48
N PRO A 397 23.49 3.61 0.84
CA PRO A 397 24.82 3.73 1.43
C PRO A 397 25.70 2.48 1.18
N ASP A 398 25.09 1.32 0.96
CA ASP A 398 25.78 0.07 0.60
C ASP A 398 26.24 0.04 -0.87
N PHE A 399 25.88 1.01 -1.70
CA PHE A 399 26.31 1.24 -3.08
C PHE A 399 27.08 2.56 -3.25
N GLU A 400 27.61 3.14 -2.17
CA GLU A 400 28.41 4.37 -2.21
C GLU A 400 29.56 4.32 -3.24
N PRO A 401 30.32 3.19 -3.40
CA PRO A 401 31.36 3.12 -4.43
C PRO A 401 30.82 3.33 -5.85
N LEU A 402 29.67 2.74 -6.19
CA LEU A 402 29.05 2.93 -7.50
C LEU A 402 28.53 4.38 -7.67
N ALA A 403 27.94 4.97 -6.63
CA ALA A 403 27.52 6.38 -6.65
C ALA A 403 28.72 7.31 -6.92
N SER A 404 29.89 7.05 -6.31
CA SER A 404 31.11 7.82 -6.51
C SER A 404 31.67 7.65 -7.92
N GLU A 405 31.66 6.45 -8.46
CA GLU A 405 32.07 6.16 -9.84
C GLU A 405 31.18 6.91 -10.87
N LEU A 406 29.85 6.86 -10.68
CA LEU A 406 28.91 7.59 -11.51
C LEU A 406 29.15 9.11 -11.43
N ALA A 407 29.45 9.63 -10.23
CA ALA A 407 29.77 11.04 -10.02
C ALA A 407 31.08 11.47 -10.73
N GLU A 408 32.04 10.58 -10.88
CA GLU A 408 33.27 10.84 -11.63
C GLU A 408 33.03 10.89 -13.15
N HIS A 409 32.20 9.98 -13.67
CA HIS A 409 31.99 9.81 -15.10
C HIS A 409 30.95 10.74 -15.72
N LEU A 410 29.93 11.17 -14.94
CA LEU A 410 28.83 12.02 -15.41
C LEU A 410 28.98 13.44 -14.84
N ASP A 411 28.62 14.44 -15.67
CA ASP A 411 28.42 15.81 -15.19
C ASP A 411 27.06 15.95 -14.49
N GLU A 412 26.79 17.08 -13.86
CA GLU A 412 25.55 17.32 -13.13
C GLU A 412 24.34 17.23 -14.07
N ASP A 413 24.45 17.79 -15.29
CA ASP A 413 23.38 17.76 -16.28
C ASP A 413 23.08 16.31 -16.70
N GLY A 414 24.10 15.49 -16.94
CA GLY A 414 23.93 14.06 -17.27
C GLY A 414 23.28 13.26 -16.15
N LEU A 415 23.58 13.55 -14.88
CA LEU A 415 22.92 12.92 -13.73
C LEU A 415 21.45 13.34 -13.62
N VAL A 416 21.13 14.60 -13.89
CA VAL A 416 19.74 15.09 -13.96
C VAL A 416 18.99 14.47 -15.14
N GLU A 417 19.61 14.40 -16.33
CA GLU A 417 19.00 13.72 -17.50
C GLU A 417 18.68 12.25 -17.22
N CYS A 418 19.52 11.55 -16.45
CA CYS A 418 19.24 10.18 -16.01
C CYS A 418 18.00 10.11 -15.10
N GLN A 419 17.86 11.04 -14.16
CA GLN A 419 16.69 11.15 -13.29
C GLN A 419 15.40 11.41 -14.08
N ASP A 420 15.45 12.36 -15.01
CA ASP A 420 14.31 12.71 -15.87
C ASP A 420 13.92 11.54 -16.78
N ALA A 421 14.89 10.84 -17.34
CA ALA A 421 14.64 9.63 -18.12
C ALA A 421 13.92 8.58 -17.27
N ILE A 422 14.41 8.28 -16.07
CA ILE A 422 13.77 7.30 -15.18
C ILE A 422 12.35 7.74 -14.81
N SER A 423 12.14 9.00 -14.46
CA SER A 423 10.82 9.54 -14.12
C SER A 423 9.83 9.37 -15.27
N HIS A 424 10.25 9.71 -16.50
CA HIS A 424 9.44 9.51 -17.70
C HIS A 424 9.06 8.04 -17.93
N TYR A 425 9.99 7.10 -17.77
CA TYR A 425 9.69 5.69 -17.97
C TYR A 425 8.86 5.07 -16.83
N ARG A 426 8.92 5.62 -15.61
CA ARG A 426 7.99 5.28 -14.52
C ARG A 426 6.56 5.66 -14.87
N GLU A 427 6.34 6.85 -15.44
CA GLU A 427 5.01 7.26 -15.94
C GLU A 427 4.51 6.30 -17.03
N LEU A 428 5.35 5.93 -18.00
CA LEU A 428 5.00 5.00 -19.06
C LEU A 428 4.55 3.63 -18.55
N LEU A 429 5.06 3.17 -17.40
CA LEU A 429 4.56 1.93 -16.77
C LEU A 429 3.10 2.04 -16.30
N GLY A 430 2.59 3.24 -16.08
CA GLY A 430 1.17 3.50 -15.79
C GLY A 430 0.25 3.29 -17.01
N PHE A 431 0.80 3.36 -18.23
CA PHE A 431 0.07 3.19 -19.48
C PHE A 431 0.19 1.73 -20.00
N ASN A 432 -0.51 1.44 -21.09
CA ASN A 432 -0.50 0.08 -21.68
C ASN A 432 0.72 -0.16 -22.59
N VAL A 433 1.93 0.09 -22.05
CA VAL A 433 3.21 -0.15 -22.72
C VAL A 433 3.78 -1.48 -22.26
N SER A 434 4.43 -2.22 -23.17
CA SER A 434 5.19 -3.43 -22.79
C SER A 434 6.35 -3.06 -21.89
N PRO A 435 6.49 -3.69 -20.69
CA PRO A 435 7.60 -3.42 -19.80
C PRO A 435 8.99 -3.56 -20.45
N GLN A 436 9.18 -4.60 -21.26
CA GLN A 436 10.45 -4.80 -21.98
C GLN A 436 10.79 -3.62 -22.89
N ILE A 437 9.81 -3.14 -23.70
CA ILE A 437 10.02 -1.99 -24.60
C ILE A 437 10.31 -0.72 -23.81
N ALA A 438 9.59 -0.50 -22.72
CA ALA A 438 9.83 0.66 -21.84
C ALA A 438 11.27 0.65 -21.30
N PHE A 439 11.71 -0.47 -20.75
CA PHE A 439 13.06 -0.59 -20.19
C PHE A 439 14.16 -0.55 -21.26
N ASP A 440 13.96 -1.13 -22.44
CA ASP A 440 14.91 -1.02 -23.54
C ASP A 440 15.06 0.45 -23.99
N GLY A 441 13.95 1.19 -24.06
CA GLY A 441 13.96 2.62 -24.31
C GLY A 441 14.68 3.41 -23.21
N LEU A 442 14.49 3.06 -21.95
CA LEU A 442 15.22 3.66 -20.82
C LEU A 442 16.73 3.46 -20.98
N VAL A 443 17.19 2.22 -21.24
CA VAL A 443 18.62 1.95 -21.47
C VAL A 443 19.17 2.84 -22.57
N GLY A 444 18.45 2.99 -23.70
CA GLY A 444 18.84 3.89 -24.79
C GLY A 444 18.99 5.34 -24.34
N ARG A 445 18.04 5.85 -23.55
CA ARG A 445 18.10 7.24 -23.03
C ARG A 445 19.25 7.43 -22.03
N LEU A 446 19.47 6.50 -21.12
CA LEU A 446 20.56 6.57 -20.17
C LEU A 446 21.92 6.50 -20.89
N ARG A 447 22.09 5.66 -21.92
CA ARG A 447 23.31 5.65 -22.75
C ARG A 447 23.55 7.00 -23.44
N CYS A 448 22.52 7.67 -23.91
CA CYS A 448 22.64 9.03 -24.46
C CYS A 448 23.15 10.04 -23.41
N ALA A 449 22.59 10.00 -22.18
CA ALA A 449 23.04 10.85 -21.08
C ALA A 449 24.52 10.55 -20.70
N TYR A 450 24.95 9.30 -20.81
CA TYR A 450 26.35 8.90 -20.62
C TYR A 450 27.27 9.25 -21.79
N ARG A 451 26.71 9.74 -22.93
CA ARG A 451 27.46 9.98 -24.18
C ARG A 451 28.20 8.73 -24.69
N VAL A 452 27.69 7.54 -24.36
CA VAL A 452 28.17 6.25 -24.87
C VAL A 452 27.37 5.89 -26.11
N HIS A 453 28.08 5.75 -27.25
CA HIS A 453 27.50 5.46 -28.56
C HIS A 453 27.45 3.97 -28.87
#